data_af9430ac27b6a9a3a4c17d967e18cef0
#
_entry.id   af9430ac27b6a9a3a4c17d967e18cef0
#
_cell.length_a   1.000
_cell.length_b   1.000
_cell.length_c   1.000
_cell.angle_alpha   90.00
_cell.angle_beta   90.00
_cell.angle_gamma   90.00
#
_symmetry.space_group_name_H-M   'P 1'
#
loop_
_entity.id
_entity.type
_entity.pdbx_description
1 polymer ?
#
loop_
_entity_poly.entity_id
_entity_poly.type
_entity_poly.pdbx_seq_one_letter_code
_entity_poly.pdbx_strand_id
1 'polypeptide(L)'
;MITRRDFMVSGITATGVGIIAPPVFAKSVFAATVEDVHNDKVLVILQLGGGNDGLNTVIPFADPAYLQARPTIGITADKVLPLNASVGLNPVMPGLKKLFDAGEVAVVQGVGYPKPVYSHFEGLYIWEHADPSMQQTEGWLGKLLASQLDGQGHPLTGCALGQASTPAELVAQNATVSVIDSIPTYQVQGGAGRQVAAPALYKQTPGIYGALFDQALSTAEYGIAALGDSQHRYTPSVSYTAQSTVYGSKNSLATSLQLTAEMIITQPSVKICHVVLGGFDTHQDEDTRQNALLAYVDSAVSAFMQDIANHGMADRVVLMTWSEFGRRVAENGGKGTDHGAAAPIFVVGKPVKGGVFGEQPSLTRTVDAGNLQYNVDFRSVYQTLIRDWLNADPASVLGASFPELPIIQTL
;
A
#
# COMPACT_ATOMS: atom_id res chain seq x y z
N MET A 1 24.30 33.41 9.64
CA MET A 1 23.09 33.75 8.87
C MET A 1 22.90 32.63 7.84
N ILE A 2 21.82 31.87 7.94
CA ILE A 2 21.49 30.82 6.97
C ILE A 2 20.96 31.54 5.73
N THR A 3 21.51 31.26 4.55
CA THR A 3 21.04 31.86 3.30
C THR A 3 19.78 31.14 2.78
N ARG A 4 18.97 31.83 1.94
CA ARG A 4 17.80 31.23 1.28
C ARG A 4 18.18 29.97 0.49
N ARG A 5 19.39 29.92 -0.07
CA ARG A 5 19.92 28.79 -0.82
C ARG A 5 20.23 27.61 0.10
N ASP A 6 20.82 27.86 1.26
CA ASP A 6 21.12 26.82 2.26
C ASP A 6 19.83 26.22 2.84
N PHE A 7 18.77 27.04 2.96
CA PHE A 7 17.44 26.60 3.35
C PHE A 7 16.77 25.74 2.27
N MET A 8 16.86 26.14 1.01
CA MET A 8 16.30 25.41 -0.13
C MET A 8 17.02 24.08 -0.40
N VAL A 9 18.35 24.02 -0.21
CA VAL A 9 19.14 22.79 -0.44
C VAL A 9 19.09 21.84 0.75
N SER A 10 18.93 22.37 1.98
CA SER A 10 18.87 21.56 3.21
C SER A 10 17.46 21.37 3.77
N GLY A 11 16.47 22.04 3.24
CA GLY A 11 15.16 22.22 3.88
C GLY A 11 14.00 21.51 3.19
N ILE A 12 14.19 20.89 2.04
CA ILE A 12 13.12 20.12 1.37
C ILE A 12 13.20 18.63 1.73
N THR A 13 14.02 18.24 2.65
CA THR A 13 13.80 17.05 3.46
C THR A 13 12.97 17.40 4.69
N ALA A 14 11.84 18.08 4.51
CA ALA A 14 10.75 18.00 5.46
C ALA A 14 10.15 16.60 5.25
N THR A 15 10.55 15.66 6.09
CA THR A 15 9.79 14.43 6.27
C THR A 15 8.36 14.88 6.57
N GLY A 16 7.46 14.72 5.61
CA GLY A 16 6.08 14.85 5.94
C GLY A 16 5.10 15.44 4.95
N VAL A 17 5.47 16.24 3.99
CA VAL A 17 4.47 16.81 3.06
C VAL A 17 5.00 16.85 1.64
N GLY A 18 4.53 15.93 0.80
CA GLY A 18 4.71 16.01 -0.65
C GLY A 18 3.54 16.81 -1.25
N ILE A 19 3.78 18.05 -1.65
CA ILE A 19 2.80 18.84 -2.39
C ILE A 19 3.32 19.05 -3.79
N ILE A 20 2.62 18.48 -4.76
CA ILE A 20 2.73 18.84 -6.18
C ILE A 20 1.44 19.58 -6.53
N ALA A 21 1.42 20.90 -6.41
CA ALA A 21 0.31 21.72 -6.84
C ALA A 21 0.73 22.68 -7.96
N PRO A 22 -0.02 22.76 -9.05
CA PRO A 22 0.12 23.84 -10.02
C PRO A 22 -0.53 25.15 -9.51
N PRO A 23 -0.15 26.31 -10.05
CA PRO A 23 -0.37 27.61 -9.44
C PRO A 23 -1.78 28.22 -9.60
N VAL A 24 -2.85 27.44 -9.76
CA VAL A 24 -4.16 28.01 -10.14
C VAL A 24 -5.23 28.07 -9.04
N PHE A 25 -5.06 27.43 -7.89
CA PHE A 25 -6.14 27.39 -6.89
C PHE A 25 -5.74 27.85 -5.49
N ALA A 26 -5.65 29.17 -5.36
CA ALA A 26 -5.74 29.80 -4.04
C ALA A 26 -7.19 30.26 -3.82
N LYS A 27 -8.10 29.39 -3.47
CA LYS A 27 -9.36 29.71 -2.79
C LYS A 27 -10.15 28.44 -2.46
N SER A 28 -9.93 27.88 -1.30
CA SER A 28 -11.01 27.30 -0.52
C SER A 28 -10.64 27.40 0.94
N VAL A 29 -11.35 28.29 1.61
CA VAL A 29 -11.22 28.58 3.03
C VAL A 29 -11.73 27.38 3.80
N PHE A 30 -10.94 26.92 4.77
CA PHE A 30 -11.34 25.96 5.78
C PHE A 30 -12.62 26.42 6.49
N ALA A 31 -13.72 25.84 6.13
CA ALA A 31 -14.97 25.81 6.88
C ALA A 31 -15.62 24.45 6.62
N ALA A 32 -14.93 23.36 6.96
CA ALA A 32 -15.59 22.08 7.13
C ALA A 32 -16.09 22.05 8.58
N THR A 33 -17.35 22.38 8.77
CA THR A 33 -18.11 21.93 9.93
C THR A 33 -18.05 20.41 9.99
N VAL A 34 -17.88 19.87 11.20
CA VAL A 34 -17.78 18.43 11.50
C VAL A 34 -19.14 17.73 11.27
N GLU A 35 -19.76 17.94 10.11
CA GLU A 35 -20.99 17.27 9.70
C GLU A 35 -20.81 16.76 8.26
N ASP A 36 -21.01 15.47 8.10
CA ASP A 36 -21.03 14.63 6.89
C ASP A 36 -19.75 13.85 6.56
N VAL A 37 -19.33 12.98 7.49
CA VAL A 37 -18.51 11.82 7.10
C VAL A 37 -19.45 10.68 6.69
N HIS A 38 -20.12 10.80 5.56
CA HIS A 38 -20.98 9.73 5.02
C HIS A 38 -20.17 8.54 4.44
N ASN A 39 -18.87 8.64 4.31
CA ASN A 39 -18.00 7.54 3.93
C ASN A 39 -16.87 7.41 4.95
N ASP A 40 -17.04 6.55 5.93
CA ASP A 40 -16.06 6.27 6.99
C ASP A 40 -15.12 5.11 6.64
N LYS A 41 -15.18 4.60 5.40
CA LYS A 41 -14.38 3.48 4.89
C LYS A 41 -12.93 3.88 4.64
N VAL A 42 -12.01 2.98 5.00
CA VAL A 42 -10.56 3.17 4.83
C VAL A 42 -9.99 2.05 3.98
N LEU A 43 -9.18 2.42 2.99
CA LEU A 43 -8.38 1.49 2.20
C LEU A 43 -6.91 1.60 2.61
N VAL A 44 -6.33 0.48 3.02
CA VAL A 44 -4.90 0.37 3.29
C VAL A 44 -4.24 -0.37 2.14
N ILE A 45 -3.22 0.24 1.56
CA ILE A 45 -2.38 -0.37 0.53
C ILE A 45 -1.10 -0.88 1.19
N LEU A 46 -0.80 -2.16 1.00
CA LEU A 46 0.46 -2.78 1.37
C LEU A 46 1.23 -3.18 0.12
N GLN A 47 2.22 -2.40 -0.24
CA GLN A 47 3.13 -2.71 -1.34
C GLN A 47 4.18 -3.72 -0.89
N LEU A 48 4.30 -4.84 -1.61
CA LEU A 48 5.33 -5.86 -1.46
C LEU A 48 6.43 -5.60 -2.50
N GLY A 49 7.34 -4.65 -2.19
CA GLY A 49 8.31 -4.15 -3.17
C GLY A 49 9.43 -5.13 -3.48
N GLY A 50 9.67 -5.35 -4.77
CA GLY A 50 10.70 -6.24 -5.30
C GLY A 50 10.19 -7.42 -6.13
N GLY A 51 8.89 -7.52 -6.39
CA GLY A 51 8.32 -8.64 -7.18
C GLY A 51 8.17 -9.90 -6.33
N ASN A 52 7.13 -9.92 -5.50
CA ASN A 52 6.80 -11.06 -4.66
C ASN A 52 6.63 -12.35 -5.46
N ASP A 53 7.26 -13.45 -5.05
CA ASP A 53 7.04 -14.77 -5.66
C ASP A 53 5.66 -15.32 -5.31
N GLY A 54 4.74 -15.15 -6.25
CA GLY A 54 3.35 -15.58 -6.10
C GLY A 54 3.19 -17.08 -5.93
N LEU A 55 4.04 -17.90 -6.58
CA LEU A 55 3.94 -19.36 -6.53
C LEU A 55 4.47 -19.95 -5.20
N ASN A 56 5.33 -19.24 -4.48
CA ASN A 56 5.74 -19.61 -3.12
C ASN A 56 4.99 -18.81 -2.05
N THR A 57 4.04 -17.95 -2.44
CA THR A 57 3.09 -17.27 -1.56
C THR A 57 1.75 -17.99 -1.52
N VAL A 58 1.16 -18.26 -2.70
CA VAL A 58 -0.05 -19.07 -2.91
C VAL A 58 0.35 -20.26 -3.78
N ILE A 59 0.58 -21.36 -3.13
CA ILE A 59 1.25 -22.55 -3.68
C ILE A 59 0.24 -23.43 -4.40
N PRO A 60 0.42 -23.72 -5.70
CA PRO A 60 -0.45 -24.64 -6.46
C PRO A 60 -0.03 -26.11 -6.22
N PHE A 61 -0.16 -26.58 -4.98
CA PHE A 61 0.37 -27.86 -4.51
C PHE A 61 -0.21 -29.09 -5.22
N ALA A 62 -1.38 -28.94 -5.85
CA ALA A 62 -1.99 -30.03 -6.61
C ALA A 62 -1.47 -30.14 -8.06
N ASP A 63 -0.74 -29.14 -8.56
CA ASP A 63 -0.15 -29.17 -9.89
C ASP A 63 1.28 -29.76 -9.83
N PRO A 64 1.52 -30.96 -10.41
CA PRO A 64 2.84 -31.58 -10.38
C PRO A 64 3.92 -30.76 -11.10
N ALA A 65 3.55 -29.86 -12.02
CA ALA A 65 4.47 -28.97 -12.71
C ALA A 65 5.14 -27.97 -11.75
N TYR A 66 4.53 -27.68 -10.61
CA TYR A 66 5.10 -26.78 -9.62
C TYR A 66 6.43 -27.31 -9.05
N LEU A 67 6.43 -28.52 -8.51
CA LEU A 67 7.66 -29.12 -7.96
C LEU A 67 8.65 -29.52 -9.05
N GLN A 68 8.18 -29.81 -10.28
CA GLN A 68 9.08 -30.04 -11.41
C GLN A 68 9.87 -28.78 -11.81
N ALA A 69 9.20 -27.62 -11.77
CA ALA A 69 9.83 -26.34 -12.08
C ALA A 69 10.66 -25.77 -10.91
N ARG A 70 10.41 -26.22 -9.69
CA ARG A 70 11.02 -25.73 -8.44
C ARG A 70 11.54 -26.87 -7.56
N PRO A 71 12.54 -27.63 -8.04
CA PRO A 71 13.04 -28.80 -7.32
C PRO A 71 13.73 -28.47 -5.98
N THR A 72 14.22 -27.24 -5.79
CA THR A 72 14.91 -26.82 -4.56
C THR A 72 14.12 -25.86 -3.70
N ILE A 73 13.39 -24.92 -4.28
CA ILE A 73 12.60 -23.92 -3.53
C ILE A 73 11.11 -24.27 -3.42
N GLY A 74 10.68 -25.32 -4.08
CA GLY A 74 9.29 -25.76 -4.05
C GLY A 74 8.89 -26.33 -2.69
N ILE A 75 7.67 -26.00 -2.27
CA ILE A 75 7.09 -26.40 -0.97
C ILE A 75 6.16 -27.59 -1.21
N THR A 76 6.39 -28.70 -0.52
CA THR A 76 5.60 -29.93 -0.66
C THR A 76 4.20 -29.79 -0.04
N ALA A 77 3.22 -30.50 -0.60
CA ALA A 77 1.81 -30.40 -0.24
C ALA A 77 1.51 -30.62 1.26
N ASP A 78 2.31 -31.46 1.93
CA ASP A 78 2.18 -31.75 3.35
C ASP A 78 2.53 -30.57 4.27
N LYS A 79 3.22 -29.56 3.76
CA LYS A 79 3.61 -28.36 4.49
C LYS A 79 2.68 -27.18 4.23
N VAL A 80 1.96 -27.17 3.11
CA VAL A 80 1.13 -26.05 2.68
C VAL A 80 -0.07 -25.86 3.60
N LEU A 81 -0.50 -24.62 3.83
CA LEU A 81 -1.74 -24.28 4.51
C LEU A 81 -2.87 -24.23 3.47
N PRO A 82 -3.73 -25.27 3.34
CA PRO A 82 -4.65 -25.37 2.21
C PRO A 82 -5.75 -24.30 2.27
N LEU A 83 -6.00 -23.63 1.12
CA LEU A 83 -7.14 -22.73 0.91
C LEU A 83 -8.30 -23.47 0.25
N ASN A 84 -7.98 -24.39 -0.65
CA ASN A 84 -8.91 -25.31 -1.30
C ASN A 84 -8.19 -26.60 -1.71
N ALA A 85 -8.80 -27.42 -2.56
CA ALA A 85 -8.20 -28.67 -3.02
C ALA A 85 -6.96 -28.51 -3.91
N SER A 86 -6.67 -27.31 -4.41
CA SER A 86 -5.63 -27.08 -5.43
C SER A 86 -4.52 -26.15 -4.98
N VAL A 87 -4.83 -25.15 -4.17
CA VAL A 87 -3.89 -24.12 -3.75
C VAL A 87 -3.93 -23.88 -2.25
N GLY A 88 -2.83 -23.39 -1.69
CA GLY A 88 -2.75 -23.03 -0.30
C GLY A 88 -1.65 -22.01 -0.03
N LEU A 89 -1.63 -21.46 1.17
CA LEU A 89 -0.65 -20.47 1.59
C LEU A 89 0.68 -21.13 1.96
N ASN A 90 1.73 -20.33 1.85
CA ASN A 90 3.03 -20.66 2.42
C ASN A 90 2.88 -21.03 3.91
N PRO A 91 3.58 -22.06 4.41
CA PRO A 91 3.46 -22.53 5.80
C PRO A 91 3.78 -21.47 6.87
N VAL A 92 4.48 -20.39 6.51
CA VAL A 92 4.80 -19.29 7.44
C VAL A 92 3.69 -18.25 7.57
N MET A 93 2.51 -18.49 6.97
CA MET A 93 1.37 -17.56 6.94
C MET A 93 0.13 -18.07 7.72
N PRO A 94 0.27 -18.58 8.97
CA PRO A 94 -0.85 -19.14 9.73
C PRO A 94 -1.89 -18.10 10.15
N GLY A 95 -1.49 -16.85 10.34
CA GLY A 95 -2.38 -15.75 10.71
C GLY A 95 -3.31 -15.36 9.56
N LEU A 96 -2.79 -15.20 8.35
CA LEU A 96 -3.60 -14.98 7.15
C LEU A 96 -4.48 -16.18 6.82
N LYS A 97 -3.99 -17.41 7.09
CA LYS A 97 -4.84 -18.61 6.98
C LYS A 97 -6.03 -18.55 7.94
N LYS A 98 -5.80 -18.12 9.18
CA LYS A 98 -6.89 -17.95 10.16
C LYS A 98 -7.92 -16.91 9.71
N LEU A 99 -7.47 -15.78 9.17
CA LEU A 99 -8.37 -14.75 8.60
C LEU A 99 -9.11 -15.28 7.37
N PHE A 100 -8.45 -16.07 6.51
CA PHE A 100 -9.11 -16.74 5.39
C PHE A 100 -10.20 -17.69 5.83
N ASP A 101 -9.96 -18.51 6.86
CA ASP A 101 -10.93 -19.43 7.41
C ASP A 101 -12.12 -18.71 8.08
N ALA A 102 -11.90 -17.47 8.55
CA ALA A 102 -12.95 -16.59 9.03
C ALA A 102 -13.77 -15.92 7.89
N GLY A 103 -13.37 -16.10 6.64
CA GLY A 103 -14.01 -15.47 5.49
C GLY A 103 -13.61 -14.01 5.25
N GLU A 104 -12.50 -13.57 5.83
CA GLU A 104 -12.03 -12.19 5.82
C GLU A 104 -10.86 -11.95 4.85
N VAL A 105 -10.51 -12.94 4.00
CA VAL A 105 -9.45 -12.82 3.00
C VAL A 105 -9.94 -13.30 1.64
N ALA A 106 -9.87 -12.42 0.64
CA ALA A 106 -9.96 -12.76 -0.77
C ALA A 106 -8.55 -12.90 -1.35
N VAL A 107 -8.27 -14.06 -1.95
CA VAL A 107 -7.05 -14.32 -2.70
C VAL A 107 -7.39 -14.26 -4.18
N VAL A 108 -6.97 -13.20 -4.87
CA VAL A 108 -7.18 -13.05 -6.31
C VAL A 108 -5.95 -13.55 -7.04
N GLN A 109 -6.11 -14.65 -7.79
CA GLN A 109 -5.02 -15.30 -8.51
C GLN A 109 -4.86 -14.73 -9.92
N GLY A 110 -3.68 -14.91 -10.50
CA GLY A 110 -3.42 -14.59 -11.89
C GLY A 110 -3.55 -13.10 -12.23
N VAL A 111 -3.28 -12.24 -11.28
CA VAL A 111 -3.40 -10.79 -11.48
C VAL A 111 -2.20 -10.24 -12.22
N GLY A 112 -2.45 -9.45 -13.24
CA GLY A 112 -1.42 -8.82 -14.08
C GLY A 112 -2.04 -7.89 -15.11
N TYR A 113 -1.37 -7.72 -16.25
CA TYR A 113 -1.82 -6.84 -17.34
C TYR A 113 -1.26 -7.29 -18.69
N PRO A 114 -1.83 -6.82 -19.82
CA PRO A 114 -1.33 -7.16 -21.14
C PRO A 114 0.06 -6.55 -21.41
N LYS A 115 0.95 -7.32 -22.06
CA LYS A 115 2.34 -6.92 -22.36
C LYS A 115 3.11 -6.57 -21.08
N PRO A 116 3.33 -7.55 -20.20
CA PRO A 116 3.99 -7.30 -18.92
C PRO A 116 5.43 -6.80 -19.13
N VAL A 117 5.89 -5.96 -18.23
CA VAL A 117 7.28 -5.51 -18.14
C VAL A 117 7.96 -6.20 -16.97
N TYR A 118 9.30 -6.34 -17.07
CA TYR A 118 10.12 -7.03 -16.08
C TYR A 118 11.16 -6.12 -15.43
N SER A 119 10.90 -4.81 -15.51
CA SER A 119 11.69 -3.74 -14.89
C SER A 119 10.94 -3.22 -13.68
N HIS A 120 11.61 -3.13 -12.52
CA HIS A 120 11.00 -2.55 -11.31
C HIS A 120 10.45 -1.15 -11.56
N PHE A 121 11.21 -0.28 -12.25
CA PHE A 121 10.79 1.10 -12.49
C PHE A 121 9.52 1.19 -13.35
N GLU A 122 9.46 0.41 -14.41
CA GLU A 122 8.28 0.39 -15.30
C GLU A 122 7.11 -0.34 -14.64
N GLY A 123 7.37 -1.45 -13.95
CA GLY A 123 6.34 -2.19 -13.21
C GLY A 123 5.70 -1.32 -12.13
N LEU A 124 6.50 -0.67 -11.28
CA LEU A 124 6.01 0.28 -10.28
C LEU A 124 5.18 1.38 -10.93
N TYR A 125 5.71 2.01 -11.99
CA TYR A 125 4.97 3.07 -12.70
C TYR A 125 3.59 2.60 -13.15
N ILE A 126 3.50 1.42 -13.77
CA ILE A 126 2.24 0.86 -14.29
C ILE A 126 1.21 0.65 -13.18
N TRP A 127 1.62 0.06 -12.07
CA TRP A 127 0.73 -0.20 -10.95
C TRP A 127 0.32 1.08 -10.22
N GLU A 128 1.27 1.98 -9.98
CA GLU A 128 1.02 3.25 -9.29
C GLU A 128 0.11 4.20 -10.08
N HIS A 129 0.16 4.16 -11.43
CA HIS A 129 -0.66 5.02 -12.28
C HIS A 129 -1.89 4.30 -12.86
N ALA A 130 -2.05 2.99 -12.59
CA ALA A 130 -3.07 2.13 -13.21
C ALA A 130 -3.02 2.14 -14.75
N ASP A 131 -1.83 2.31 -15.34
CA ASP A 131 -1.67 2.56 -16.77
C ASP A 131 -0.55 1.73 -17.43
N PRO A 132 -0.86 0.57 -18.05
CA PRO A 132 0.11 -0.21 -18.82
C PRO A 132 0.68 0.50 -20.05
N SER A 133 0.09 1.62 -20.48
CA SER A 133 0.60 2.43 -21.61
C SER A 133 1.67 3.44 -21.19
N MET A 134 1.85 3.65 -19.89
CA MET A 134 2.78 4.60 -19.29
C MET A 134 2.62 6.05 -19.80
N GLN A 135 1.38 6.50 -20.00
CA GLN A 135 1.06 7.84 -20.44
C GLN A 135 0.50 8.74 -19.31
N GLN A 136 -0.02 8.12 -18.24
CA GLN A 136 -0.57 8.85 -17.10
C GLN A 136 0.58 9.41 -16.25
N THR A 137 0.41 10.61 -15.74
CA THR A 137 1.40 11.27 -14.86
C THR A 137 0.92 11.38 -13.41
N GLU A 138 -0.32 11.02 -13.15
CA GLU A 138 -0.95 11.06 -11.83
C GLU A 138 -1.24 9.66 -11.34
N GLY A 139 -0.93 9.41 -10.08
CA GLY A 139 -1.25 8.15 -9.41
C GLY A 139 -2.76 7.94 -9.26
N TRP A 140 -3.20 6.68 -9.31
CA TRP A 140 -4.63 6.37 -9.26
C TRP A 140 -5.28 6.75 -7.92
N LEU A 141 -4.59 6.56 -6.80
CA LEU A 141 -5.06 6.99 -5.48
C LEU A 141 -5.04 8.51 -5.34
N GLY A 142 -4.02 9.17 -5.91
CA GLY A 142 -3.96 10.62 -5.95
C GLY A 142 -5.15 11.23 -6.69
N LYS A 143 -5.52 10.69 -7.87
CA LYS A 143 -6.73 11.11 -8.60
C LYS A 143 -8.00 10.89 -7.78
N LEU A 144 -8.10 9.74 -7.11
CA LEU A 144 -9.24 9.42 -6.26
C LEU A 144 -9.36 10.40 -5.06
N LEU A 145 -8.26 10.69 -4.38
CA LEU A 145 -8.21 11.67 -3.30
C LEU A 145 -8.61 13.06 -3.77
N ALA A 146 -8.06 13.51 -4.90
CA ALA A 146 -8.29 14.85 -5.42
C ALA A 146 -9.75 15.08 -5.86
N SER A 147 -10.41 14.03 -6.38
CA SER A 147 -11.72 14.17 -7.05
C SER A 147 -12.90 13.71 -6.22
N GLN A 148 -12.73 12.75 -5.32
CA GLN A 148 -13.88 12.05 -4.74
C GLN A 148 -13.81 11.82 -3.22
N LEU A 149 -12.64 11.89 -2.61
CA LEU A 149 -12.46 11.63 -1.18
C LEU A 149 -12.13 12.90 -0.38
N ASP A 150 -12.36 14.07 -0.96
CA ASP A 150 -12.10 15.39 -0.35
C ASP A 150 -10.65 15.60 0.13
N GLY A 151 -9.71 14.96 -0.56
CA GLY A 151 -8.27 15.12 -0.27
C GLY A 151 -7.72 16.52 -0.54
N GLN A 152 -8.51 17.41 -1.14
CA GLN A 152 -8.12 18.81 -1.39
C GLN A 152 -8.11 19.67 -0.11
N GLY A 153 -8.95 19.32 0.85
CA GLY A 153 -9.16 20.13 2.06
C GLY A 153 -8.51 19.56 3.31
N HIS A 154 -8.26 18.26 3.36
CA HIS A 154 -7.85 17.60 4.60
C HIS A 154 -6.53 16.84 4.45
N PRO A 155 -5.44 17.30 5.08
CA PRO A 155 -4.10 16.76 4.86
C PRO A 155 -3.89 15.31 5.31
N LEU A 156 -4.78 14.78 6.14
CA LEU A 156 -4.70 13.40 6.64
C LEU A 156 -5.65 12.44 5.92
N THR A 157 -6.38 12.87 4.88
CA THR A 157 -7.24 11.97 4.09
C THR A 157 -6.43 10.89 3.40
N GLY A 158 -5.27 11.24 2.83
CA GLY A 158 -4.28 10.32 2.28
C GLY A 158 -2.97 10.36 3.06
N CYS A 159 -2.48 9.21 3.48
CA CYS A 159 -1.26 9.10 4.27
C CYS A 159 -0.31 8.02 3.74
N ALA A 160 0.98 8.38 3.60
CA ALA A 160 2.07 7.44 3.41
C ALA A 160 2.77 7.22 4.76
N LEU A 161 2.76 6.00 5.28
CA LEU A 161 3.09 5.70 6.67
C LEU A 161 4.32 4.80 6.81
N GLY A 162 5.21 5.13 7.75
CA GLY A 162 6.45 4.40 7.99
C GLY A 162 7.44 4.48 6.82
N GLN A 163 7.39 5.54 6.04
CA GLN A 163 8.25 5.76 4.88
C GLN A 163 8.66 7.24 4.76
N ALA A 164 9.68 7.53 3.95
CA ALA A 164 10.30 8.85 3.88
C ALA A 164 9.86 9.68 2.67
N SER A 165 9.07 9.12 1.76
CA SER A 165 8.63 9.79 0.52
C SER A 165 7.20 9.43 0.17
N THR A 166 6.54 10.30 -0.61
CA THR A 166 5.21 10.03 -1.16
C THR A 166 5.33 9.00 -2.28
N PRO A 167 4.62 7.86 -2.23
CA PRO A 167 4.50 6.94 -3.34
C PRO A 167 3.84 7.62 -4.54
N ALA A 168 4.26 7.28 -5.75
CA ALA A 168 3.71 7.90 -6.96
C ALA A 168 2.20 7.64 -7.12
N GLU A 169 1.69 6.54 -6.62
CA GLU A 169 0.24 6.24 -6.65
C GLU A 169 -0.62 7.23 -5.88
N LEU A 170 -0.05 7.94 -4.89
CA LEU A 170 -0.74 9.00 -4.13
C LEU A 170 -0.56 10.41 -4.72
N VAL A 171 0.26 10.56 -5.75
CA VAL A 171 0.59 11.86 -6.33
C VAL A 171 -0.42 12.23 -7.42
N ALA A 172 -1.13 13.33 -7.26
CA ALA A 172 -1.96 13.93 -8.29
C ALA A 172 -2.07 15.45 -8.09
N GLN A 173 -2.47 16.12 -9.16
CA GLN A 173 -2.81 17.54 -9.10
C GLN A 173 -3.96 17.76 -8.10
N ASN A 174 -3.80 18.68 -7.17
CA ASN A 174 -4.79 18.99 -6.13
C ASN A 174 -5.02 17.89 -5.06
N ALA A 175 -4.25 16.83 -5.02
CA ALA A 175 -4.23 15.92 -3.88
C ALA A 175 -3.23 16.41 -2.82
N THR A 176 -3.64 16.36 -1.56
CA THR A 176 -2.76 16.60 -0.42
C THR A 176 -2.55 15.28 0.32
N VAL A 177 -1.30 14.90 0.52
CA VAL A 177 -0.91 13.64 1.16
C VAL A 177 0.12 13.92 2.24
N SER A 178 -0.08 13.36 3.42
CA SER A 178 0.90 13.41 4.51
C SER A 178 1.82 12.20 4.48
N VAL A 179 3.12 12.44 4.56
CA VAL A 179 4.13 11.39 4.74
C VAL A 179 4.57 11.40 6.21
N ILE A 180 4.32 10.30 6.91
CA ILE A 180 4.52 10.20 8.34
C ILE A 180 5.37 8.96 8.63
N ASP A 181 6.65 9.18 8.91
CA ASP A 181 7.57 8.10 9.31
C ASP A 181 7.27 7.62 10.74
N SER A 182 7.09 8.56 11.65
CA SER A 182 6.60 8.29 13.02
C SER A 182 5.96 9.55 13.61
N ILE A 183 4.98 9.38 14.48
CA ILE A 183 4.31 10.53 15.13
C ILE A 183 5.26 11.39 15.96
N PRO A 184 6.15 10.81 16.80
CA PRO A 184 7.10 11.62 17.59
C PRO A 184 8.05 12.48 16.76
N THR A 185 8.35 12.07 15.51
CA THR A 185 9.25 12.80 14.61
C THR A 185 8.52 13.67 13.59
N TYR A 186 7.18 13.59 13.53
CA TYR A 186 6.37 14.40 12.64
C TYR A 186 6.29 15.86 13.16
N GLN A 187 7.31 16.62 12.81
CA GLN A 187 7.47 18.03 13.20
C GLN A 187 8.32 18.77 12.18
N VAL A 188 8.28 20.09 12.20
CA VAL A 188 9.17 20.89 11.38
C VAL A 188 10.63 20.60 11.78
N GLN A 189 11.37 19.98 10.87
CA GLN A 189 12.74 19.54 11.12
C GLN A 189 13.68 20.75 11.33
N GLY A 190 14.50 20.65 12.37
CA GLY A 190 15.50 21.67 12.72
C GLY A 190 15.41 22.08 14.19
N GLY A 191 16.48 22.64 14.74
CA GLY A 191 16.47 23.13 16.13
C GLY A 191 15.44 24.24 16.36
N ALA A 192 15.19 24.61 17.62
CA ALA A 192 14.14 25.56 18.03
C ALA A 192 14.11 26.85 17.19
N GLY A 193 15.25 27.33 16.73
CA GLY A 193 15.32 28.51 15.84
C GLY A 193 14.69 28.29 14.46
N ARG A 194 14.74 27.07 13.88
CA ARG A 194 14.08 26.73 12.60
C ARG A 194 12.59 26.55 12.77
N GLN A 195 12.14 25.94 13.85
CA GLN A 195 10.72 25.75 14.14
C GLN A 195 9.98 27.09 14.27
N VAL A 196 10.65 28.12 14.82
CA VAL A 196 10.09 29.47 14.92
C VAL A 196 10.24 30.26 13.61
N ALA A 197 11.34 30.11 12.89
CA ALA A 197 11.64 30.88 11.69
C ALA A 197 10.95 30.36 10.42
N ALA A 198 10.71 29.06 10.30
CA ALA A 198 10.09 28.49 9.11
C ALA A 198 8.72 29.11 8.79
N PRO A 199 7.75 29.20 9.73
CA PRO A 199 6.48 29.84 9.47
C PRO A 199 6.61 31.29 8.98
N ALA A 200 7.52 32.07 9.57
CA ALA A 200 7.75 33.46 9.16
C ALA A 200 8.37 33.56 7.75
N LEU A 201 9.26 32.64 7.39
CA LEU A 201 9.88 32.61 6.06
C LEU A 201 8.88 32.23 4.97
N TYR A 202 8.03 31.24 5.22
CA TYR A 202 7.00 30.79 4.27
C TYR A 202 5.96 31.90 4.02
N LYS A 203 5.44 32.52 5.09
CA LYS A 203 4.44 33.62 5.01
C LYS A 203 4.96 34.91 4.33
N GLN A 204 6.27 35.09 4.21
CA GLN A 204 6.89 36.27 3.57
C GLN A 204 7.30 36.03 2.12
N THR A 205 7.03 34.88 1.54
CA THR A 205 7.41 34.57 0.15
C THR A 205 6.36 35.15 -0.80
N PRO A 206 6.64 36.23 -1.58
CA PRO A 206 5.66 36.78 -2.50
C PRO A 206 5.52 35.93 -3.78
N GLY A 207 4.36 36.02 -4.43
CA GLY A 207 4.11 35.41 -5.74
C GLY A 207 3.50 34.02 -5.67
N ILE A 208 3.55 33.30 -6.80
CA ILE A 208 2.91 31.98 -6.96
C ILE A 208 3.42 30.93 -5.99
N TYR A 209 4.68 31.01 -5.57
CA TYR A 209 5.25 30.11 -4.57
C TYR A 209 4.81 30.42 -3.15
N GLY A 210 4.35 31.65 -2.87
CA GLY A 210 3.84 32.02 -1.54
C GLY A 210 2.61 31.20 -1.15
N ALA A 211 1.62 31.11 -2.03
CA ALA A 211 0.42 30.32 -1.80
C ALA A 211 0.72 28.82 -1.59
N LEU A 212 1.67 28.27 -2.36
CA LEU A 212 2.12 26.88 -2.22
C LEU A 212 2.79 26.65 -0.85
N PHE A 213 3.65 27.55 -0.42
CA PHE A 213 4.33 27.45 0.86
C PHE A 213 3.36 27.66 2.04
N ASP A 214 2.39 28.57 1.93
CA ASP A 214 1.37 28.79 2.95
C ASP A 214 0.48 27.54 3.11
N GLN A 215 0.12 26.88 2.01
CA GLN A 215 -0.63 25.63 2.05
C GLN A 215 0.20 24.48 2.66
N ALA A 216 1.46 24.34 2.26
CA ALA A 216 2.35 23.33 2.81
C ALA A 216 2.53 23.49 4.31
N LEU A 217 2.73 24.73 4.77
CA LEU A 217 2.89 25.05 6.18
C LEU A 217 1.61 24.77 6.96
N SER A 218 0.46 25.23 6.46
CA SER A 218 -0.85 25.01 7.09
C SER A 218 -1.17 23.52 7.21
N THR A 219 -0.84 22.74 6.16
CA THR A 219 -0.97 21.29 6.16
C THR A 219 -0.09 20.65 7.25
N ALA A 220 1.17 21.07 7.34
CA ALA A 220 2.10 20.57 8.35
C ALA A 220 1.69 20.95 9.77
N GLU A 221 1.30 22.21 10.00
CA GLU A 221 0.83 22.70 11.30
C GLU A 221 -0.44 21.95 11.76
N TYR A 222 -1.38 21.73 10.84
CA TYR A 222 -2.58 20.96 11.14
C TYR A 222 -2.22 19.49 11.50
N GLY A 223 -1.40 18.83 10.69
CA GLY A 223 -0.97 17.46 10.94
C GLY A 223 -0.25 17.31 12.28
N ILE A 224 0.67 18.23 12.60
CA ILE A 224 1.40 18.25 13.88
C ILE A 224 0.42 18.38 15.06
N ALA A 225 -0.54 19.30 14.97
CA ALA A 225 -1.52 19.51 16.03
C ALA A 225 -2.43 18.28 16.20
N ALA A 226 -2.96 17.73 15.11
CA ALA A 226 -3.83 16.55 15.13
C ALA A 226 -3.12 15.32 15.68
N LEU A 227 -1.85 15.11 15.30
CA LEU A 227 -1.06 13.95 15.72
C LEU A 227 -0.51 14.10 17.14
N GLY A 228 -0.17 15.33 17.58
CA GLY A 228 0.26 15.58 18.97
C GLY A 228 -0.80 15.18 19.99
N ASP A 229 -2.07 15.29 19.64
CA ASP A 229 -3.20 14.86 20.48
C ASP A 229 -3.50 13.35 20.37
N SER A 230 -3.09 12.69 19.28
CA SER A 230 -3.38 11.27 19.04
C SER A 230 -2.70 10.33 20.04
N GLN A 231 -1.48 10.64 20.46
CA GLN A 231 -0.68 9.81 21.36
C GLN A 231 -1.37 9.53 22.71
N HIS A 232 -2.36 10.36 23.11
CA HIS A 232 -3.14 10.17 24.33
C HIS A 232 -4.44 9.39 24.10
N ARG A 233 -4.80 9.12 22.85
CA ARG A 233 -6.08 8.49 22.47
C ARG A 233 -5.95 7.08 21.91
N TYR A 234 -4.74 6.61 21.63
CA TYR A 234 -4.48 5.30 21.11
C TYR A 234 -3.52 4.50 21.99
N THR A 235 -3.88 3.28 22.27
CA THR A 235 -3.00 2.26 22.84
C THR A 235 -3.23 0.97 22.05
N PRO A 236 -2.20 0.35 21.46
CA PRO A 236 -2.38 -0.88 20.72
C PRO A 236 -2.94 -1.97 21.65
N SER A 237 -4.00 -2.62 21.20
CA SER A 237 -4.67 -3.69 21.93
C SER A 237 -3.99 -5.04 21.77
N VAL A 238 -3.00 -5.11 20.88
CA VAL A 238 -2.19 -6.28 20.55
C VAL A 238 -0.72 -5.92 20.49
N SER A 239 0.15 -6.92 20.54
CA SER A 239 1.58 -6.68 20.35
C SER A 239 1.93 -6.72 18.86
N TYR A 240 2.48 -5.62 18.36
CA TYR A 240 3.13 -5.58 17.05
C TYR A 240 4.59 -5.98 17.20
N THR A 241 4.82 -7.28 17.34
CA THR A 241 6.19 -7.78 17.51
C THR A 241 6.96 -7.64 16.22
N ALA A 242 8.00 -6.81 16.26
CA ALA A 242 9.07 -6.88 15.28
C ALA A 242 9.74 -8.24 15.42
N GLN A 243 9.36 -9.20 14.57
CA GLN A 243 10.08 -10.48 14.55
C GLN A 243 11.52 -10.25 14.11
N SER A 244 12.44 -11.02 14.72
CA SER A 244 13.87 -10.81 14.58
C SER A 244 14.32 -10.87 13.12
N THR A 245 15.03 -9.90 12.75
CA THR A 245 16.04 -9.71 11.73
C THR A 245 16.35 -10.90 10.81
N VAL A 246 15.75 -10.91 9.64
CA VAL A 246 16.47 -11.39 8.46
C VAL A 246 17.29 -10.19 7.96
N TYR A 247 18.60 -10.37 7.84
CA TYR A 247 19.56 -9.33 7.40
C TYR A 247 19.72 -8.09 8.31
N GLY A 248 19.50 -8.20 9.62
CA GLY A 248 19.84 -7.13 10.56
C GLY A 248 18.82 -5.96 10.63
N SER A 249 17.72 -5.98 9.87
CA SER A 249 16.70 -4.96 9.95
C SER A 249 15.55 -5.36 10.88
N LYS A 250 15.06 -4.42 11.67
CA LYS A 250 13.81 -4.58 12.42
C LYS A 250 12.65 -4.73 11.43
N ASN A 251 11.61 -5.46 11.80
CA ASN A 251 10.38 -5.50 11.01
C ASN A 251 9.74 -4.10 11.00
N SER A 252 10.05 -3.32 9.98
CA SER A 252 9.47 -1.99 9.78
C SER A 252 7.96 -2.05 9.50
N LEU A 253 7.47 -3.13 8.88
CA LEU A 253 6.04 -3.29 8.56
C LEU A 253 5.16 -3.33 9.81
N ALA A 254 5.57 -4.03 10.88
CA ALA A 254 4.81 -4.06 12.13
C ALA A 254 4.65 -2.66 12.72
N THR A 255 5.73 -1.87 12.72
CA THR A 255 5.71 -0.47 13.18
C THR A 255 4.83 0.41 12.27
N SER A 256 4.94 0.24 10.95
CA SER A 256 4.14 1.00 9.99
C SER A 256 2.65 0.68 10.10
N LEU A 257 2.28 -0.60 10.28
CA LEU A 257 0.88 -0.99 10.47
C LEU A 257 0.33 -0.60 11.85
N GLN A 258 1.16 -0.58 12.91
CA GLN A 258 0.75 0.00 14.20
C GLN A 258 0.47 1.50 14.05
N LEU A 259 1.33 2.24 13.37
CA LEU A 259 1.11 3.66 13.05
C LEU A 259 -0.16 3.84 12.20
N THR A 260 -0.41 2.93 11.25
CA THR A 260 -1.63 2.94 10.45
C THR A 260 -2.88 2.75 11.31
N ALA A 261 -2.86 1.82 12.26
CA ALA A 261 -3.95 1.62 13.21
C ALA A 261 -4.19 2.90 14.06
N GLU A 262 -3.12 3.49 14.61
CA GLU A 262 -3.21 4.75 15.35
C GLU A 262 -3.85 5.85 14.52
N MET A 263 -3.43 6.02 13.26
CA MET A 263 -3.99 7.01 12.35
C MET A 263 -5.49 6.79 12.09
N ILE A 264 -5.89 5.56 11.77
CA ILE A 264 -7.28 5.22 11.49
C ILE A 264 -8.18 5.44 12.73
N ILE A 265 -7.69 5.05 13.90
CA ILE A 265 -8.47 5.11 15.15
C ILE A 265 -8.61 6.56 15.66
N THR A 266 -7.58 7.36 15.49
CA THR A 266 -7.55 8.72 16.08
C THR A 266 -7.92 9.82 15.11
N GLN A 267 -7.87 9.58 13.79
CA GLN A 267 -8.09 10.56 12.74
C GLN A 267 -9.25 10.15 11.82
N PRO A 268 -10.49 10.63 12.07
CA PRO A 268 -11.67 10.24 11.28
C PRO A 268 -11.61 10.59 9.80
N SER A 269 -10.79 11.57 9.43
CA SER A 269 -10.58 12.00 8.04
C SER A 269 -9.76 11.04 7.20
N VAL A 270 -9.04 10.11 7.80
CA VAL A 270 -8.21 9.14 7.08
C VAL A 270 -9.08 8.22 6.21
N LYS A 271 -8.76 8.15 4.91
CA LYS A 271 -9.43 7.29 3.92
C LYS A 271 -8.47 6.36 3.21
N ILE A 272 -7.25 6.82 2.92
CA ILE A 272 -6.23 6.04 2.23
C ILE A 272 -4.96 6.02 3.07
N CYS A 273 -4.45 4.83 3.35
CA CYS A 273 -3.13 4.63 3.95
C CYS A 273 -2.27 3.78 3.02
N HIS A 274 -1.01 4.19 2.84
CA HIS A 274 -0.03 3.42 2.09
C HIS A 274 1.13 3.02 3.00
N VAL A 275 1.49 1.74 2.97
CA VAL A 275 2.67 1.18 3.63
C VAL A 275 3.44 0.30 2.65
N VAL A 276 4.74 0.15 2.87
CA VAL A 276 5.60 -0.66 2.01
C VAL A 276 6.47 -1.62 2.82
N LEU A 277 6.62 -2.85 2.31
CA LEU A 277 7.64 -3.79 2.73
C LEU A 277 8.47 -4.17 1.50
N GLY A 278 9.72 -3.71 1.43
CA GLY A 278 10.66 -4.09 0.37
C GLY A 278 11.39 -5.40 0.67
N GLY A 279 12.20 -5.84 -0.30
CA GLY A 279 13.09 -6.99 -0.14
C GLY A 279 12.66 -8.25 -0.88
N PHE A 280 11.53 -8.20 -1.61
CA PHE A 280 11.01 -9.34 -2.38
C PHE A 280 11.79 -9.63 -3.69
N ASP A 281 12.84 -8.88 -3.98
CA ASP A 281 13.72 -9.19 -5.12
C ASP A 281 14.67 -10.37 -4.80
N THR A 282 14.09 -11.57 -4.79
CA THR A 282 14.71 -12.81 -4.29
C THR A 282 15.31 -13.66 -5.40
N HIS A 283 16.31 -13.12 -6.11
CA HIS A 283 17.03 -13.87 -7.13
C HIS A 283 17.94 -14.98 -6.60
N GLN A 284 18.24 -14.96 -5.30
CA GLN A 284 19.10 -15.93 -4.63
C GLN A 284 18.60 -16.25 -3.23
N ASP A 285 18.81 -17.49 -2.78
CA ASP A 285 18.44 -17.97 -1.44
C ASP A 285 16.98 -17.61 -1.06
N GLU A 286 16.08 -17.75 -2.02
CA GLU A 286 14.69 -17.30 -1.91
C GLU A 286 13.95 -17.97 -0.76
N ASP A 287 14.12 -19.27 -0.56
CA ASP A 287 13.44 -20.00 0.51
C ASP A 287 13.59 -19.30 1.87
N THR A 288 14.80 -18.91 2.24
CA THR A 288 15.05 -18.20 3.50
C THR A 288 14.49 -16.78 3.47
N ARG A 289 14.71 -16.04 2.38
CA ARG A 289 14.36 -14.61 2.29
C ARG A 289 12.85 -14.41 2.15
N GLN A 290 12.24 -15.13 1.23
CA GLN A 290 10.80 -15.07 0.96
C GLN A 290 10.00 -15.49 2.20
N ASN A 291 10.36 -16.62 2.82
CA ASN A 291 9.66 -17.10 4.02
C ASN A 291 9.74 -16.10 5.17
N ALA A 292 10.87 -15.44 5.36
CA ALA A 292 10.98 -14.41 6.39
C ALA A 292 10.11 -13.18 6.09
N LEU A 293 10.08 -12.70 4.83
CA LEU A 293 9.25 -11.57 4.43
C LEU A 293 7.76 -11.92 4.55
N LEU A 294 7.36 -13.12 4.13
CA LEU A 294 5.97 -13.57 4.27
C LEU A 294 5.55 -13.73 5.74
N ALA A 295 6.44 -14.20 6.61
CA ALA A 295 6.18 -14.26 8.05
C ALA A 295 6.02 -12.86 8.67
N TYR A 296 6.73 -11.84 8.16
CA TYR A 296 6.53 -10.45 8.56
C TYR A 296 5.18 -9.91 8.09
N VAL A 297 4.79 -10.19 6.84
CA VAL A 297 3.46 -9.84 6.33
C VAL A 297 2.38 -10.49 7.18
N ASP A 298 2.48 -11.80 7.40
CA ASP A 298 1.51 -12.57 8.18
C ASP A 298 1.31 -12.01 9.59
N SER A 299 2.39 -11.83 10.33
CA SER A 299 2.33 -11.36 11.72
C SER A 299 1.84 -9.92 11.83
N ALA A 300 2.32 -9.03 10.94
CA ALA A 300 1.97 -7.62 10.99
C ALA A 300 0.53 -7.36 10.54
N VAL A 301 0.08 -8.01 9.46
CA VAL A 301 -1.30 -7.89 8.97
C VAL A 301 -2.29 -8.49 9.97
N SER A 302 -1.97 -9.67 10.55
CA SER A 302 -2.84 -10.30 11.55
C SER A 302 -2.97 -9.44 12.81
N ALA A 303 -1.86 -8.86 13.29
CA ALA A 303 -1.89 -7.94 14.43
C ALA A 303 -2.72 -6.69 14.11
N PHE A 304 -2.51 -6.10 12.93
CA PHE A 304 -3.25 -4.92 12.47
C PHE A 304 -4.76 -5.18 12.42
N MET A 305 -5.19 -6.26 11.77
CA MET A 305 -6.62 -6.59 11.67
C MET A 305 -7.24 -6.86 13.03
N GLN A 306 -6.52 -7.52 13.93
CA GLN A 306 -7.00 -7.77 15.29
C GLN A 306 -7.11 -6.48 16.11
N ASP A 307 -6.14 -5.55 15.97
CA ASP A 307 -6.14 -4.26 16.66
C ASP A 307 -7.31 -3.37 16.20
N ILE A 308 -7.51 -3.26 14.90
CA ILE A 308 -8.65 -2.56 14.29
C ILE A 308 -9.97 -3.14 14.77
N ALA A 309 -10.09 -4.47 14.86
CA ALA A 309 -11.29 -5.14 15.34
C ALA A 309 -11.54 -4.86 16.83
N ASN A 310 -10.50 -4.93 17.66
CA ASN A 310 -10.61 -4.66 19.10
C ASN A 310 -11.00 -3.21 19.42
N HIS A 311 -10.69 -2.28 18.52
CA HIS A 311 -11.13 -0.87 18.59
C HIS A 311 -12.50 -0.62 17.92
N GLY A 312 -13.21 -1.68 17.50
CA GLY A 312 -14.55 -1.56 16.92
C GLY A 312 -14.61 -1.03 15.50
N MET A 313 -13.48 -1.08 14.76
CA MET A 313 -13.38 -0.51 13.42
C MET A 313 -13.26 -1.56 12.30
N ALA A 314 -13.52 -2.84 12.60
CA ALA A 314 -13.39 -3.93 11.63
C ALA A 314 -14.21 -3.73 10.36
N ASP A 315 -15.39 -3.13 10.46
CA ASP A 315 -16.29 -2.88 9.33
C ASP A 315 -15.88 -1.67 8.46
N ARG A 316 -14.83 -0.93 8.88
CA ARG A 316 -14.36 0.29 8.23
C ARG A 316 -13.06 0.15 7.46
N VAL A 317 -12.37 -1.00 7.56
CA VAL A 317 -11.02 -1.16 7.04
C VAL A 317 -10.91 -2.33 6.09
N VAL A 318 -10.38 -2.07 4.91
CA VAL A 318 -9.92 -3.08 3.94
C VAL A 318 -8.47 -2.83 3.62
N LEU A 319 -7.65 -3.89 3.63
CA LEU A 319 -6.26 -3.85 3.21
C LEU A 319 -6.11 -4.62 1.91
N MET A 320 -5.39 -4.04 0.93
CA MET A 320 -5.00 -4.71 -0.31
C MET A 320 -3.48 -4.80 -0.39
N THR A 321 -2.96 -5.97 -0.81
CA THR A 321 -1.53 -6.12 -1.16
C THR A 321 -1.34 -5.99 -2.66
N TRP A 322 -0.17 -5.49 -3.10
CA TRP A 322 0.28 -5.61 -4.49
C TRP A 322 1.82 -5.65 -4.59
N SER A 323 2.31 -6.13 -5.72
CA SER A 323 3.73 -6.11 -6.09
C SER A 323 3.84 -5.73 -7.57
N GLU A 324 4.93 -5.11 -7.97
CA GLU A 324 5.12 -4.53 -9.31
C GLU A 324 5.08 -5.57 -10.44
N PHE A 325 5.36 -6.82 -10.13
CA PHE A 325 5.24 -7.99 -11.00
C PHE A 325 5.34 -9.28 -10.16
N GLY A 326 5.07 -10.43 -10.78
CA GLY A 326 5.31 -11.75 -10.21
C GLY A 326 6.69 -12.31 -10.56
N ARG A 327 6.86 -13.61 -10.37
CA ARG A 327 8.09 -14.35 -10.67
C ARG A 327 7.86 -15.42 -11.71
N ARG A 328 8.92 -15.83 -12.41
CA ARG A 328 8.88 -16.96 -13.38
C ARG A 328 8.45 -18.24 -12.71
N VAL A 329 7.90 -19.16 -13.52
CA VAL A 329 7.49 -20.49 -13.03
C VAL A 329 8.68 -21.26 -12.50
N ALA A 330 9.78 -21.30 -13.25
CA ALA A 330 10.97 -22.07 -12.87
C ALA A 330 11.86 -21.29 -11.87
N GLU A 331 12.45 -22.03 -10.94
CA GLU A 331 13.57 -21.52 -10.16
C GLU A 331 14.81 -21.31 -11.05
N ASN A 332 15.68 -20.38 -10.63
CA ASN A 332 16.95 -20.10 -11.30
C ASN A 332 18.13 -20.83 -10.64
N GLY A 333 19.31 -20.71 -11.25
CA GLY A 333 20.54 -21.36 -10.73
C GLY A 333 21.02 -20.85 -9.36
N GLY A 334 20.48 -19.70 -8.88
CA GLY A 334 20.76 -19.12 -7.57
C GLY A 334 19.83 -19.60 -6.45
N LYS A 335 18.97 -20.56 -6.71
CA LYS A 335 17.87 -20.99 -5.81
C LYS A 335 16.96 -19.80 -5.45
N GLY A 336 16.60 -19.05 -6.44
CA GLY A 336 15.65 -17.96 -6.41
C GLY A 336 14.84 -17.94 -7.68
N THR A 337 14.20 -16.82 -7.99
CA THR A 337 13.38 -16.68 -9.19
C THR A 337 13.69 -15.38 -9.92
N ASP A 338 13.60 -15.41 -11.24
CA ASP A 338 13.71 -14.22 -12.07
C ASP A 338 12.37 -13.49 -12.15
N HIS A 339 12.39 -12.22 -12.58
CA HIS A 339 11.21 -11.39 -12.78
C HIS A 339 10.22 -12.08 -13.73
N GLY A 340 8.96 -12.04 -13.35
CA GLY A 340 7.85 -12.63 -14.08
C GLY A 340 6.66 -11.67 -14.22
N ALA A 341 5.49 -12.20 -14.58
CA ALA A 341 4.33 -11.39 -14.92
C ALA A 341 3.25 -11.42 -13.83
N ALA A 342 2.36 -12.41 -13.87
CA ALA A 342 1.20 -12.47 -12.99
C ALA A 342 1.56 -12.92 -11.56
N ALA A 343 0.86 -12.35 -10.58
CA ALA A 343 0.99 -12.68 -9.16
C ALA A 343 -0.38 -12.69 -8.46
N PRO A 344 -0.52 -13.31 -7.29
CA PRO A 344 -1.73 -13.15 -6.48
C PRO A 344 -1.76 -11.80 -5.76
N ILE A 345 -2.99 -11.29 -5.54
CA ILE A 345 -3.28 -10.16 -4.65
C ILE A 345 -4.11 -10.68 -3.48
N PHE A 346 -3.84 -10.17 -2.29
CA PHE A 346 -4.69 -10.36 -1.11
C PHE A 346 -5.53 -9.11 -0.88
N VAL A 347 -6.83 -9.31 -0.61
CA VAL A 347 -7.71 -8.27 -0.06
C VAL A 347 -8.21 -8.79 1.29
N VAL A 348 -7.95 -8.04 2.36
CA VAL A 348 -8.11 -8.50 3.74
C VAL A 348 -8.99 -7.54 4.51
N GLY A 349 -9.94 -8.06 5.29
CA GLY A 349 -10.81 -7.28 6.18
C GLY A 349 -12.17 -7.91 6.33
N LYS A 350 -12.87 -7.56 7.40
CA LYS A 350 -14.23 -8.07 7.68
C LYS A 350 -15.23 -7.78 6.56
N PRO A 351 -15.18 -6.63 5.84
CA PRO A 351 -16.06 -6.35 4.69
C PRO A 351 -15.76 -7.20 3.44
N VAL A 352 -14.68 -7.97 3.45
CA VAL A 352 -14.27 -8.78 2.30
C VAL A 352 -15.12 -10.05 2.24
N LYS A 353 -15.51 -10.44 1.03
CA LYS A 353 -16.03 -11.76 0.76
C LYS A 353 -14.85 -12.71 0.58
N GLY A 354 -14.56 -13.51 1.61
CA GLY A 354 -13.44 -14.43 1.59
C GLY A 354 -13.56 -15.54 0.54
N GLY A 355 -12.41 -16.03 0.12
CA GLY A 355 -12.31 -17.11 -0.86
C GLY A 355 -11.13 -16.94 -1.84
N VAL A 356 -11.04 -17.88 -2.78
CA VAL A 356 -10.07 -17.82 -3.88
C VAL A 356 -10.80 -17.40 -5.15
N PHE A 357 -10.34 -16.34 -5.79
CA PHE A 357 -10.92 -15.72 -6.98
C PHE A 357 -9.90 -15.72 -8.13
N GLY A 358 -10.38 -15.61 -9.37
CA GLY A 358 -9.55 -15.82 -10.53
C GLY A 358 -9.17 -17.31 -10.70
N GLU A 359 -8.41 -17.59 -11.74
CA GLU A 359 -7.92 -18.94 -12.00
C GLU A 359 -6.43 -19.04 -11.67
N GLN A 360 -5.99 -20.19 -11.17
CA GLN A 360 -4.56 -20.47 -11.08
C GLN A 360 -3.98 -20.47 -12.51
N PRO A 361 -3.03 -19.59 -12.84
CA PRO A 361 -2.40 -19.62 -14.16
C PRO A 361 -1.71 -20.94 -14.43
N SER A 362 -1.76 -21.38 -15.69
CA SER A 362 -1.10 -22.62 -16.09
C SER A 362 0.43 -22.52 -15.94
N LEU A 363 1.03 -23.49 -15.27
CA LEU A 363 2.49 -23.57 -15.12
C LEU A 363 3.22 -24.09 -16.38
N THR A 364 2.47 -24.65 -17.34
CA THR A 364 3.03 -25.23 -18.55
C THR A 364 2.69 -24.43 -19.81
N ARG A 365 1.59 -23.67 -19.81
CA ARG A 365 1.23 -22.72 -20.87
C ARG A 365 1.62 -21.32 -20.45
N THR A 366 2.86 -21.00 -20.68
CA THR A 366 3.49 -19.74 -20.24
C THR A 366 3.64 -18.76 -21.40
N VAL A 367 3.88 -17.49 -21.08
CA VAL A 367 4.22 -16.42 -22.02
C VAL A 367 5.68 -15.99 -21.81
N ASP A 368 6.29 -15.34 -22.78
CA ASP A 368 7.61 -14.68 -22.68
C ASP A 368 8.65 -15.51 -21.91
N ALA A 369 8.94 -16.75 -22.38
CA ALA A 369 9.97 -17.63 -21.84
C ALA A 369 9.78 -18.05 -20.35
N GLY A 370 8.57 -18.39 -19.96
CA GLY A 370 8.29 -19.04 -18.66
C GLY A 370 7.57 -18.17 -17.65
N ASN A 371 6.92 -17.10 -18.10
CA ASN A 371 6.10 -16.25 -17.27
C ASN A 371 4.64 -16.74 -17.20
N LEU A 372 4.02 -16.54 -16.05
CA LEU A 372 2.59 -16.83 -15.89
C LEU A 372 1.75 -15.85 -16.74
N GLN A 373 0.82 -16.41 -17.50
CA GLN A 373 -0.17 -15.60 -18.19
C GLN A 373 -1.18 -15.07 -17.17
N TYR A 374 -1.42 -13.75 -17.17
CA TYR A 374 -2.49 -13.19 -16.33
C TYR A 374 -3.88 -13.60 -16.84
N ASN A 375 -4.84 -13.68 -15.94
CA ASN A 375 -6.25 -13.90 -16.25
C ASN A 375 -7.18 -12.88 -15.57
N VAL A 376 -6.65 -12.10 -14.64
CA VAL A 376 -7.32 -10.97 -14.00
C VAL A 376 -6.49 -9.71 -14.25
N ASP A 377 -7.08 -8.70 -14.89
CA ASP A 377 -6.44 -7.40 -14.99
C ASP A 377 -6.41 -6.73 -13.61
N PHE A 378 -5.25 -6.22 -13.18
CA PHE A 378 -5.10 -5.62 -11.85
C PHE A 378 -6.07 -4.45 -11.63
N ARG A 379 -6.43 -3.73 -12.69
CA ARG A 379 -7.40 -2.64 -12.65
C ARG A 379 -8.83 -3.11 -12.32
N SER A 380 -9.13 -4.40 -12.51
CA SER A 380 -10.39 -5.00 -12.04
C SER A 380 -10.47 -5.02 -10.51
N VAL A 381 -9.34 -5.27 -9.84
CA VAL A 381 -9.25 -5.18 -8.37
C VAL A 381 -9.43 -3.74 -7.93
N TYR A 382 -8.73 -2.80 -8.57
CA TYR A 382 -8.85 -1.36 -8.28
C TYR A 382 -10.28 -0.87 -8.48
N GLN A 383 -10.90 -1.19 -9.62
CA GLN A 383 -12.29 -0.82 -9.91
C GLN A 383 -13.25 -1.30 -8.81
N THR A 384 -13.12 -2.56 -8.41
CA THR A 384 -13.96 -3.14 -7.36
C THR A 384 -13.78 -2.39 -6.03
N LEU A 385 -12.54 -2.10 -5.63
CA LEU A 385 -12.27 -1.36 -4.39
C LEU A 385 -12.74 0.09 -4.45
N ILE A 386 -12.56 0.77 -5.58
CA ILE A 386 -13.04 2.15 -5.77
C ILE A 386 -14.57 2.19 -5.64
N ARG A 387 -15.28 1.32 -6.36
CA ARG A 387 -16.72 1.36 -6.41
C ARG A 387 -17.40 0.71 -5.21
N ASP A 388 -17.08 -0.56 -4.93
CA ASP A 388 -17.82 -1.36 -3.96
C ASP A 388 -17.37 -1.11 -2.53
N TRP A 389 -16.10 -0.69 -2.36
CA TRP A 389 -15.60 -0.35 -1.04
C TRP A 389 -15.64 1.15 -0.76
N LEU A 390 -15.05 1.99 -1.60
CA LEU A 390 -14.94 3.43 -1.34
C LEU A 390 -16.16 4.24 -1.82
N ASN A 391 -17.16 3.62 -2.48
CA ASN A 391 -18.36 4.28 -3.03
C ASN A 391 -18.01 5.44 -3.96
N ALA A 392 -16.98 5.28 -4.78
CA ALA A 392 -16.47 6.28 -5.70
C ALA A 392 -16.61 5.84 -7.16
N ASP A 393 -16.50 6.75 -8.11
CA ASP A 393 -16.57 6.44 -9.54
C ASP A 393 -15.22 5.98 -10.08
N PRO A 394 -15.06 4.69 -10.45
CA PRO A 394 -13.80 4.20 -10.98
C PRO A 394 -13.46 4.73 -12.38
N ALA A 395 -14.45 5.13 -13.19
CA ALA A 395 -14.19 5.56 -14.56
C ALA A 395 -13.38 6.85 -14.61
N SER A 396 -13.62 7.77 -13.69
CA SER A 396 -12.88 9.03 -13.58
C SER A 396 -11.42 8.84 -13.12
N VAL A 397 -11.14 7.72 -12.44
CA VAL A 397 -9.81 7.38 -11.92
C VAL A 397 -9.01 6.55 -12.91
N LEU A 398 -9.64 5.48 -13.44
CA LEU A 398 -8.98 4.47 -14.28
C LEU A 398 -9.06 4.77 -15.77
N GLY A 399 -9.92 5.73 -16.18
CA GLY A 399 -10.11 6.10 -17.57
C GLY A 399 -10.83 5.06 -18.44
N ALA A 400 -11.18 3.91 -17.88
CA ALA A 400 -11.90 2.81 -18.54
C ALA A 400 -12.65 1.98 -17.51
N SER A 401 -13.53 1.09 -18.00
CA SER A 401 -14.22 0.11 -17.16
C SER A 401 -13.59 -1.26 -17.29
N PHE A 402 -13.45 -1.96 -16.17
CA PHE A 402 -12.88 -3.30 -16.07
C PHE A 402 -13.88 -4.29 -15.49
N PRO A 403 -13.71 -5.60 -15.70
CA PRO A 403 -14.53 -6.61 -15.05
C PRO A 403 -14.50 -6.49 -13.54
N GLU A 404 -15.62 -6.65 -12.90
CA GLU A 404 -15.77 -6.59 -11.45
C GLU A 404 -15.50 -7.93 -10.80
N LEU A 405 -14.95 -7.90 -9.60
CA LEU A 405 -14.71 -9.08 -8.80
C LEU A 405 -15.64 -9.08 -7.59
N PRO A 406 -16.34 -10.17 -7.29
CA PRO A 406 -17.27 -10.22 -6.17
C PRO A 406 -16.51 -10.44 -4.84
N ILE A 407 -15.54 -9.58 -4.54
CA ILE A 407 -14.62 -9.71 -3.39
C ILE A 407 -15.00 -8.82 -2.21
N ILE A 408 -15.97 -7.92 -2.36
CA ILE A 408 -16.53 -7.11 -1.28
C ILE A 408 -17.94 -7.61 -0.97
N GLN A 409 -18.31 -7.69 0.29
CA GLN A 409 -19.65 -8.04 0.71
C GLN A 409 -20.60 -6.88 0.38
N THR A 410 -21.66 -7.15 -0.36
CA THR A 410 -22.76 -6.19 -0.47
C THR A 410 -23.54 -6.19 0.84
N LEU A 411 -23.51 -5.06 1.52
CA LEU A 411 -24.30 -4.82 2.73
C LEU A 411 -25.78 -4.70 2.40
#